data_61d3bd9c3d97a81557da750f1e79c7b2
#
_entry.id   61d3bd9c3d97a81557da750f1e79c7b2
#
_cell.length_a   1.000
_cell.length_b   1.000
_cell.length_c   1.000
_cell.angle_alpha   90.00
_cell.angle_beta   90.00
_cell.angle_gamma   90.00
#
_symmetry.space_group_name_H-M   'P 1'
#
loop_
_entity.id
_entity.type
_entity.pdbx_description
1 polymer ?
#
loop_
_entity_poly.entity_id
_entity_poly.type
_entity_poly.pdbx_seq_one_letter_code
_entity_poly.pdbx_strand_id
1 'polypeptide(L)'
;LTLGEIYTNQKEFTKAFEWFQKAANAGSNEGRFRLARLYEEGIGTQVNIGLAKLLYLEIMNTAKKDEIKEIARQRLQRLSLY
;
A
#
# COMPACT_ATOMS: atom_id res chain seq x y z
N LEU A 1 -3.27 -16.48 2.48
CA LEU A 1 -3.02 -15.38 1.54
C LEU A 1 -4.32 -14.67 1.18
N THR A 2 -4.28 -13.36 1.07
CA THR A 2 -5.42 -12.60 0.57
C THR A 2 -5.55 -12.78 -0.94
N LEU A 3 -6.74 -12.46 -1.48
CA LEU A 3 -6.93 -12.50 -2.93
C LEU A 3 -5.97 -11.56 -3.66
N GLY A 4 -5.68 -10.40 -3.08
CA GLY A 4 -4.71 -9.48 -3.67
C GLY A 4 -3.33 -10.09 -3.78
N GLU A 5 -2.89 -10.81 -2.76
CA GLU A 5 -1.60 -11.51 -2.78
C GLU A 5 -1.60 -12.66 -3.78
N ILE A 6 -2.71 -13.39 -3.88
CA ILE A 6 -2.85 -14.47 -4.87
C ILE A 6 -2.72 -13.90 -6.28
N TYR A 7 -3.42 -12.80 -6.58
CA TYR A 7 -3.32 -12.16 -7.90
C TYR A 7 -1.91 -11.66 -8.18
N THR A 8 -1.23 -11.12 -7.17
CA THR A 8 0.16 -10.68 -7.31
C THR A 8 1.07 -11.84 -7.67
N ASN A 9 0.90 -12.99 -6.99
CA ASN A 9 1.69 -14.18 -7.26
C ASN A 9 1.43 -14.74 -8.67
N GLN A 10 0.23 -14.55 -9.19
CA GLN A 10 -0.13 -14.94 -10.55
C GLN A 10 0.23 -13.88 -11.60
N LYS A 11 0.85 -12.78 -11.16
CA LYS A 11 1.21 -11.64 -12.02
C LYS A 11 0.00 -10.97 -12.65
N GLU A 12 -1.17 -11.07 -12.04
CA GLU A 12 -2.37 -10.35 -12.44
C GLU A 12 -2.45 -9.03 -11.68
N PHE A 13 -1.55 -8.10 -12.01
CA PHE A 13 -1.30 -6.90 -11.22
C PHE A 13 -2.48 -5.92 -11.21
N THR A 14 -3.21 -5.81 -12.31
CA THR A 14 -4.39 -4.94 -12.35
C THR A 14 -5.47 -5.43 -11.37
N LYS A 15 -5.69 -6.73 -11.31
CA LYS A 15 -6.64 -7.32 -10.36
C LYS A 15 -6.17 -7.17 -8.92
N ALA A 16 -4.86 -7.35 -8.70
CA ALA A 16 -4.26 -7.15 -7.38
C ALA A 16 -4.46 -5.70 -6.92
N PHE A 17 -4.20 -4.74 -7.80
CA PHE A 17 -4.41 -3.33 -7.52
C PHE A 17 -5.86 -3.05 -7.11
N GLU A 18 -6.82 -3.52 -7.89
CA GLU A 18 -8.24 -3.32 -7.60
C GLU A 18 -8.63 -3.90 -6.24
N TRP A 19 -8.13 -5.08 -5.94
CA TRP A 19 -8.46 -5.77 -4.69
C TRP A 19 -7.87 -5.04 -3.47
N PHE A 20 -6.60 -4.61 -3.57
CA PHE A 20 -5.99 -3.86 -2.48
C PHE A 20 -6.64 -2.49 -2.32
N GLN A 21 -7.09 -1.87 -3.41
CA GLN A 21 -7.82 -0.62 -3.33
C GLN A 21 -9.13 -0.79 -2.56
N LYS A 22 -9.87 -1.86 -2.84
CA LYS A 22 -11.09 -2.17 -2.09
C LYS A 22 -10.79 -2.40 -0.62
N ALA A 23 -9.74 -3.15 -0.30
CA ALA A 23 -9.35 -3.41 1.08
C ALA A 23 -8.98 -2.11 1.79
N ALA A 24 -8.23 -1.24 1.15
CA ALA A 24 -7.85 0.06 1.72
C ALA A 24 -9.08 0.92 1.98
N ASN A 25 -10.02 0.97 1.04
CA ASN A 25 -11.26 1.72 1.20
C ASN A 25 -12.14 1.19 2.31
N ALA A 26 -12.03 -0.09 2.62
CA ALA A 26 -12.73 -0.72 3.73
C ALA A 26 -12.04 -0.51 5.09
N GLY A 27 -10.94 0.22 5.12
CA GLY A 27 -10.23 0.55 6.35
C GLY A 27 -9.09 -0.37 6.71
N SER A 28 -8.68 -1.27 5.82
CA SER A 28 -7.59 -2.21 6.09
C SER A 28 -6.24 -1.52 5.96
N ASN A 29 -5.46 -1.49 7.04
CA ASN A 29 -4.10 -0.95 6.99
C ASN A 29 -3.16 -1.84 6.19
N GLU A 30 -3.38 -3.15 6.21
CA GLU A 30 -2.67 -4.09 5.36
C GLU A 30 -2.93 -3.75 3.89
N GLY A 31 -4.20 -3.51 3.52
CA GLY A 31 -4.56 -3.10 2.18
C GLY A 31 -3.93 -1.78 1.78
N ARG A 32 -3.92 -0.80 2.68
CA ARG A 32 -3.25 0.48 2.44
C ARG A 32 -1.76 0.31 2.20
N PHE A 33 -1.11 -0.54 2.98
CA PHE A 33 0.32 -0.80 2.83
C PHE A 33 0.63 -1.40 1.46
N ARG A 34 -0.12 -2.42 1.07
CA ARG A 34 0.07 -3.07 -0.23
C ARG A 34 -0.21 -2.11 -1.37
N LEU A 35 -1.31 -1.35 -1.26
CA LEU A 35 -1.67 -0.37 -2.28
C LEU A 35 -0.59 0.71 -2.42
N ALA A 36 -0.04 1.18 -1.31
CA ALA A 36 1.03 2.16 -1.34
C ALA A 36 2.25 1.63 -2.09
N ARG A 37 2.60 0.37 -1.89
CA ARG A 37 3.70 -0.26 -2.62
C ARG A 37 3.42 -0.33 -4.12
N LEU A 38 2.19 -0.63 -4.50
CA LEU A 38 1.83 -0.68 -5.92
C LEU A 38 1.99 0.69 -6.58
N TYR A 39 1.58 1.76 -5.90
CA TYR A 39 1.80 3.12 -6.40
C TYR A 39 3.27 3.50 -6.43
N GLU A 40 4.03 3.08 -5.44
CA GLU A 40 5.45 3.39 -5.35
C GLU A 40 6.22 2.74 -6.51
N GLU A 41 5.88 1.51 -6.85
CA GLU A 41 6.58 0.71 -7.85
C GLU A 41 5.92 0.71 -9.21
N GLY A 42 4.70 1.23 -9.32
CA GLY A 42 3.96 1.26 -10.59
C GLY A 42 3.47 -0.11 -11.02
N ILE A 43 3.01 -0.93 -10.07
CA ILE A 43 2.52 -2.28 -10.34
C ILE A 43 0.99 -2.25 -10.45
N GLY A 44 0.47 -2.56 -11.63
CA GLY A 44 -0.98 -2.52 -11.90
C GLY A 44 -1.55 -1.11 -12.03
N THR A 45 -0.71 -0.11 -11.90
CA THR A 45 -1.07 1.31 -12.03
C THR A 45 0.19 2.10 -12.35
N GLN A 46 0.05 3.37 -12.64
CA GLN A 46 1.20 4.25 -12.83
C GLN A 46 1.84 4.57 -11.48
N VAL A 47 3.14 4.83 -11.49
CA VAL A 47 3.83 5.30 -10.29
C VAL A 47 3.19 6.59 -9.81
N ASN A 48 2.88 6.65 -8.52
CA ASN A 48 2.35 7.86 -7.90
C ASN A 48 2.86 7.96 -6.47
N ILE A 49 4.00 8.63 -6.33
CA ILE A 49 4.67 8.77 -5.03
C ILE A 49 3.80 9.57 -4.06
N GLY A 50 3.07 10.58 -4.53
CA GLY A 50 2.18 11.36 -3.68
C GLY A 50 1.10 10.53 -3.02
N LEU A 51 0.45 9.65 -3.77
CA LEU A 51 -0.56 8.74 -3.21
C LEU A 51 0.06 7.70 -2.30
N ALA A 52 1.25 7.19 -2.63
CA ALA A 52 1.96 6.26 -1.76
C ALA A 52 2.24 6.90 -0.40
N LYS A 53 2.75 8.12 -0.39
CA LYS A 53 3.01 8.87 0.84
C LYS A 53 1.73 9.05 1.66
N LEU A 54 0.64 9.43 1.01
CA LEU A 54 -0.64 9.63 1.70
C LEU A 54 -1.11 8.35 2.37
N LEU A 55 -0.99 7.21 1.68
CA LEU A 55 -1.40 5.92 2.25
C LEU A 55 -0.53 5.52 3.44
N TYR A 56 0.77 5.71 3.35
CA TYR A 56 1.65 5.44 4.50
C TYR A 56 1.31 6.36 5.68
N LEU A 57 1.00 7.62 5.42
CA LEU A 57 0.60 8.55 6.47
C LEU A 57 -0.71 8.12 7.13
N GLU A 58 -1.68 7.66 6.36
CA GLU A 58 -2.93 7.15 6.90
C GLU A 58 -2.69 5.93 7.81
N ILE A 59 -1.77 5.04 7.43
CA ILE A 59 -1.40 3.91 8.27
C ILE A 59 -0.84 4.39 9.61
N MET A 60 0.05 5.37 9.57
CA MET A 60 0.65 5.91 10.80
C MET A 60 -0.40 6.51 11.74
N ASN A 61 -1.44 7.13 11.15
CA ASN A 61 -2.49 7.78 11.93
C ASN A 61 -3.55 6.82 12.47
N THR A 62 -3.75 5.67 11.83
CA THR A 62 -4.87 4.77 12.14
C THR A 62 -4.44 3.40 12.66
N ALA A 63 -3.22 2.97 12.39
CA ALA A 63 -2.77 1.65 12.80
C ALA A 63 -2.62 1.58 14.32
N LYS A 64 -3.05 0.47 14.90
CA LYS A 64 -2.92 0.21 16.34
C LYS A 64 -1.64 -0.56 16.66
N LYS A 65 -1.11 -1.31 15.69
CA LYS A 65 0.10 -2.11 15.87
C LYS A 65 1.32 -1.28 15.54
N ASP A 66 2.30 -1.29 16.44
CA ASP A 66 3.52 -0.51 16.25
C ASP A 66 4.37 -1.02 15.08
N GLU A 67 4.29 -2.32 14.77
CA GLU A 67 5.08 -2.90 13.69
C GLU A 67 4.75 -2.27 12.35
N ILE A 68 3.45 -2.19 12.02
CA ILE A 68 3.05 -1.62 10.72
C ILE A 68 3.26 -0.11 10.69
N LYS A 69 3.09 0.58 11.83
CA LYS A 69 3.39 2.00 11.92
C LYS A 69 4.86 2.27 11.63
N GLU A 70 5.74 1.47 12.20
CA GLU A 70 7.18 1.65 12.03
C GLU A 70 7.59 1.44 10.58
N ILE A 71 7.06 0.40 9.92
CA ILE A 71 7.34 0.16 8.51
C ILE A 71 6.84 1.31 7.67
N ALA A 72 5.62 1.79 7.92
CA ALA A 72 5.04 2.91 7.18
C ALA A 72 5.86 4.18 7.37
N ARG A 73 6.33 4.44 8.60
CA ARG A 73 7.17 5.60 8.90
C ARG A 73 8.49 5.54 8.14
N GLN A 74 9.14 4.38 8.11
CA GLN A 74 10.39 4.21 7.39
C GLN A 74 10.21 4.44 5.89
N ARG A 75 9.14 3.90 5.33
CA ARG A 75 8.86 4.07 3.91
C ARG A 75 8.52 5.52 3.57
N LEU A 76 7.75 6.17 4.44
CA LEU A 76 7.40 7.58 4.25
C LEU A 76 8.66 8.45 4.28
N GLN A 77 9.58 8.19 5.20
CA GLN A 77 10.85 8.91 5.25
C GLN A 77 11.66 8.72 3.98
N ARG A 78 11.73 7.50 3.47
CA ARG A 78 12.44 7.21 2.22
C ARG A 78 11.83 7.97 1.06
N LEU A 79 10.49 7.97 0.95
CA LEU A 79 9.81 8.66 -0.14
C LEU A 79 9.91 10.17 -0.03
N SER A 80 10.12 10.70 1.16
CA SER A 80 10.28 12.14 1.37
C SER A 80 11.58 12.69 0.81
N LEU A 81 12.51 11.81 0.39
CA LEU A 81 13.75 12.21 -0.26
C LEU A 81 13.59 12.49 -1.75
N TYR A 82 12.47 12.14 -2.34
CA TYR A 82 12.20 12.41 -3.76
C TYR A 82 11.77 13.83 -3.99
#